data_e435b101012b8587e98ba80351bed70b
#
_entry.id   e435b101012b8587e98ba80351bed70b
#
_cell.length_a   1.000
_cell.length_b   1.000
_cell.length_c   1.000
_cell.angle_alpha   90.00
_cell.angle_beta   90.00
_cell.angle_gamma   90.00
#
_symmetry.space_group_name_H-M   'P 1'
#
loop_
_entity.id
_entity.type
_entity.pdbx_description
1 polymer ?
#
loop_
_entity_poly.entity_id
_entity_poly.type
_entity_poly.pdbx_seq_one_letter_code
_entity_poly.pdbx_strand_id
1 'polypeptide(L)'
;MNRRILLIEDNEQNRYLATFLLQARDWQVDHAPDGPSGLQMATQITPVLVLLDIQLPGMDGYAVARALREIPTMQDVPIVAVTSYAMPGDRERCIAAGCTGYIEKPIDPATFVTDVEVFIQAPEREPRQ
;
A
#
# COMPACT_ATOMS: atom_id res chain seq x y z
N MET A 1 -12.47 -0.55 16.06
CA MET A 1 -11.14 -0.88 15.49
C MET A 1 -11.10 -0.55 14.02
N ASN A 2 -10.02 0.08 13.59
CA ASN A 2 -9.88 0.48 12.21
C ASN A 2 -9.42 -0.70 11.36
N ARG A 3 -10.17 -1.01 10.33
CA ARG A 3 -9.83 -2.10 9.42
C ARG A 3 -9.85 -1.64 7.97
N ARG A 4 -9.52 -0.37 7.74
CA ARG A 4 -9.54 0.19 6.39
C ARG A 4 -8.17 0.15 5.76
N ILE A 5 -8.11 -0.34 4.54
CA ILE A 5 -6.90 -0.37 3.73
C ILE A 5 -7.18 0.45 2.47
N LEU A 6 -6.30 1.38 2.17
CA LEU A 6 -6.41 2.17 0.95
C LEU A 6 -5.61 1.47 -0.14
N LEU A 7 -6.26 1.14 -1.24
CA LEU A 7 -5.63 0.44 -2.36
C LEU A 7 -5.57 1.38 -3.56
N ILE A 8 -4.38 1.76 -3.96
CA ILE A 8 -4.16 2.62 -5.13
C ILE A 8 -3.65 1.74 -6.25
N GLU A 9 -4.52 1.44 -7.20
CA GLU A 9 -4.26 0.45 -8.24
C GLU A 9 -5.13 0.75 -9.45
N ASP A 10 -4.52 0.87 -10.62
CA ASP A 10 -5.27 1.19 -11.83
C ASP A 10 -5.75 -0.04 -12.59
N ASN A 11 -5.11 -1.19 -12.39
CA ASN A 11 -5.46 -2.40 -13.12
C ASN A 11 -6.66 -3.09 -12.44
N GLU A 12 -7.71 -3.29 -13.22
CA GLU A 12 -8.96 -3.80 -12.67
C GLU A 12 -8.83 -5.20 -12.11
N GLN A 13 -8.06 -6.04 -12.78
CA GLN A 13 -7.90 -7.41 -12.33
C GLN A 13 -7.10 -7.49 -11.04
N ASN A 14 -6.04 -6.71 -10.95
CA ASN A 14 -5.25 -6.67 -9.72
C ASN A 14 -6.05 -6.11 -8.57
N ARG A 15 -6.83 -5.07 -8.85
CA ARG A 15 -7.69 -4.48 -7.83
C ARG A 15 -8.70 -5.51 -7.32
N TYR A 16 -9.33 -6.22 -8.25
CA TYR A 16 -10.34 -7.19 -7.88
C TYR A 16 -9.75 -8.29 -7.00
N LEU A 17 -8.60 -8.81 -7.41
CA LEU A 17 -7.98 -9.90 -6.66
C LEU A 17 -7.57 -9.46 -5.26
N ALA A 18 -6.89 -8.32 -5.17
CA ALA A 18 -6.45 -7.81 -3.87
C ALA A 18 -7.64 -7.55 -2.96
N THR A 19 -8.68 -6.91 -3.50
CA THR A 19 -9.86 -6.59 -2.73
C THR A 19 -10.55 -7.86 -2.22
N PHE A 20 -10.71 -8.84 -3.11
CA PHE A 20 -11.36 -10.09 -2.75
C PHE A 20 -10.62 -10.77 -1.60
N LEU A 21 -9.31 -10.86 -1.72
CA LEU A 21 -8.52 -11.56 -0.71
C LEU A 21 -8.55 -10.83 0.63
N LEU A 22 -8.45 -9.52 0.60
CA LEU A 22 -8.47 -8.73 1.83
C LEU A 22 -9.83 -8.78 2.50
N GLN A 23 -10.90 -8.67 1.72
CA GLN A 23 -12.24 -8.71 2.29
C GLN A 23 -12.56 -10.06 2.90
N ALA A 24 -11.97 -11.12 2.40
CA ALA A 24 -12.16 -12.45 2.97
C ALA A 24 -11.62 -12.54 4.40
N ARG A 25 -10.73 -11.63 4.79
CA ARG A 25 -10.20 -11.54 6.15
C ARG A 25 -10.77 -10.34 6.89
N ASP A 26 -11.90 -9.84 6.42
CA ASP A 26 -12.64 -8.76 7.09
C ASP A 26 -11.95 -7.40 7.02
N TRP A 27 -11.04 -7.20 6.08
CA TRP A 27 -10.50 -5.89 5.83
C TRP A 27 -11.46 -5.10 4.93
N GLN A 28 -11.58 -3.82 5.21
CA GLN A 28 -12.35 -2.90 4.39
C GLN A 28 -11.41 -2.26 3.39
N VAL A 29 -11.76 -2.30 2.10
CA VAL A 29 -10.87 -1.79 1.08
C VAL A 29 -11.49 -0.57 0.44
N ASP A 30 -10.78 0.55 0.50
CA ASP A 30 -11.15 1.77 -0.22
C ASP A 30 -10.22 1.87 -1.41
N HIS A 31 -10.79 1.99 -2.59
CA HIS A 31 -10.02 1.90 -3.83
C HIS A 31 -9.88 3.26 -4.51
N ALA A 32 -8.67 3.56 -4.95
CA ALA A 32 -8.39 4.71 -5.79
C ALA A 32 -7.72 4.24 -7.07
N PRO A 33 -8.18 4.69 -8.24
CA PRO A 33 -7.63 4.20 -9.50
C PRO A 33 -6.33 4.85 -9.93
N ASP A 34 -5.95 5.95 -9.30
CA ASP A 34 -4.74 6.67 -9.69
C ASP A 34 -4.15 7.40 -8.49
N GLY A 35 -2.99 8.01 -8.71
CA GLY A 35 -2.28 8.70 -7.65
C GLY A 35 -3.04 9.86 -7.04
N PRO A 36 -3.52 10.81 -7.86
CA PRO A 36 -4.23 11.96 -7.31
C PRO A 36 -5.47 11.57 -6.51
N SER A 37 -6.24 10.60 -6.99
CA SER A 37 -7.41 10.12 -6.25
C SER A 37 -6.98 9.50 -4.92
N GLY A 38 -5.90 8.73 -4.93
CA GLY A 38 -5.40 8.11 -3.71
C GLY A 38 -4.97 9.13 -2.68
N LEU A 39 -4.28 10.18 -3.14
CA LEU A 39 -3.85 11.23 -2.24
C LEU A 39 -5.03 11.96 -1.62
N GLN A 40 -6.06 12.24 -2.44
CA GLN A 40 -7.24 12.88 -1.94
C GLN A 40 -7.95 12.02 -0.90
N MET A 41 -8.10 10.73 -1.20
CA MET A 41 -8.76 9.82 -0.27
C MET A 41 -7.99 9.70 1.03
N ALA A 42 -6.67 9.74 0.97
CA ALA A 42 -5.85 9.63 2.17
C ALA A 42 -6.06 10.79 3.13
N THR A 43 -6.53 11.93 2.64
CA THR A 43 -6.84 13.05 3.52
C THR A 43 -8.22 12.92 4.15
N GLN A 44 -9.06 12.07 3.60
CA GLN A 44 -10.45 11.95 4.04
C GLN A 44 -10.67 10.73 4.92
N ILE A 45 -9.91 9.67 4.69
CA ILE A 45 -10.00 8.46 5.50
C ILE A 45 -8.68 8.28 6.21
N THR A 46 -8.70 7.45 7.25
CA THR A 46 -7.47 7.14 7.97
C THR A 46 -7.25 5.63 7.87
N PRO A 47 -6.57 5.19 6.80
CA PRO A 47 -6.35 3.75 6.65
C PRO A 47 -5.29 3.25 7.62
N VAL A 48 -5.32 1.97 7.93
CA VAL A 48 -4.26 1.35 8.71
C VAL A 48 -3.07 0.98 7.85
N LEU A 49 -3.25 0.96 6.53
CA LEU A 49 -2.19 0.60 5.60
C LEU A 49 -2.59 1.06 4.21
N VAL A 50 -1.61 1.44 3.41
CA VAL A 50 -1.81 1.78 2.00
C VAL A 50 -1.08 0.74 1.16
N LEU A 51 -1.80 0.15 0.21
CA LEU A 51 -1.21 -0.65 -0.85
C LEU A 51 -1.10 0.22 -2.09
N LEU A 52 0.10 0.38 -2.59
CA LEU A 52 0.38 1.34 -3.64
C LEU A 52 1.05 0.66 -4.82
N ASP A 53 0.36 0.64 -5.95
CA ASP A 53 0.96 0.17 -7.19
C ASP A 53 1.97 1.21 -7.65
N ILE A 54 3.21 0.78 -7.87
CA ILE A 54 4.26 1.70 -8.29
C ILE A 54 4.09 2.09 -9.76
N GLN A 55 3.44 1.24 -10.54
CA GLN A 55 3.32 1.45 -11.99
C GLN A 55 2.00 2.10 -12.37
N LEU A 56 1.74 3.28 -11.83
CA LEU A 56 0.49 4.00 -12.08
C LEU A 56 0.60 4.87 -13.31
N PRO A 57 -0.53 5.08 -14.02
CA PRO A 57 -0.52 6.03 -15.12
C PRO A 57 -0.49 7.47 -14.60
N GLY A 58 0.18 8.33 -15.31
CA GLY A 58 0.13 9.77 -15.08
C GLY A 58 0.94 10.28 -13.92
N MET A 59 1.10 9.49 -12.88
CA MET A 59 1.90 9.92 -11.73
C MET A 59 2.70 8.73 -11.24
N ASP A 60 4.01 8.92 -11.11
CA ASP A 60 4.93 7.92 -10.64
C ASP A 60 4.56 7.48 -9.23
N GLY A 61 4.51 6.16 -9.00
CA GLY A 61 4.17 5.62 -7.69
C GLY A 61 5.12 6.08 -6.59
N TYR A 62 6.39 6.28 -6.91
CA TYR A 62 7.31 6.80 -5.92
C TYR A 62 6.95 8.22 -5.51
N ALA A 63 6.49 9.02 -6.47
CA ALA A 63 6.03 10.37 -6.17
C ALA A 63 4.78 10.35 -5.29
N VAL A 64 3.90 9.38 -5.53
CA VAL A 64 2.71 9.22 -4.69
C VAL A 64 3.12 8.88 -3.26
N ALA A 65 4.08 7.99 -3.10
CA ALA A 65 4.55 7.62 -1.76
C ALA A 65 5.10 8.83 -1.01
N ARG A 66 5.92 9.62 -1.70
CA ARG A 66 6.48 10.82 -1.08
C ARG A 66 5.39 11.79 -0.66
N ALA A 67 4.39 11.97 -1.54
CA ALA A 67 3.30 12.90 -1.23
C ALA A 67 2.44 12.38 -0.08
N LEU A 68 2.22 11.07 0.01
CA LEU A 68 1.48 10.50 1.12
C LEU A 68 2.19 10.80 2.45
N ARG A 69 3.52 10.72 2.46
CA ARG A 69 4.27 10.96 3.69
C ARG A 69 4.19 12.41 4.15
N GLU A 70 3.82 13.32 3.27
CA GLU A 70 3.65 14.71 3.66
C GLU A 70 2.30 14.99 4.32
N ILE A 71 1.37 14.05 4.22
CA ILE A 71 0.09 14.19 4.89
C ILE A 71 0.29 13.84 6.37
N PRO A 72 -0.04 14.76 7.29
CA PRO A 72 0.29 14.51 8.72
C PRO A 72 -0.29 13.22 9.28
N THR A 73 -1.50 12.85 8.88
CA THR A 73 -2.11 11.64 9.42
C THR A 73 -1.53 10.37 8.82
N MET A 74 -0.67 10.51 7.81
CA MET A 74 -0.13 9.34 7.13
C MET A 74 1.31 9.02 7.51
N GLN A 75 1.89 9.78 8.44
CA GLN A 75 3.32 9.65 8.69
C GLN A 75 3.70 8.32 9.29
N ASP A 76 2.81 7.72 10.06
CA ASP A 76 3.09 6.43 10.69
C ASP A 76 2.35 5.27 10.04
N VAL A 77 1.59 5.52 8.98
CA VAL A 77 0.82 4.49 8.32
C VAL A 77 1.73 3.71 7.37
N PRO A 78 1.75 2.37 7.46
CA PRO A 78 2.57 1.60 6.52
C PRO A 78 2.13 1.83 5.09
N ILE A 79 3.09 2.07 4.22
CA ILE A 79 2.86 2.15 2.77
C ILE A 79 3.61 0.98 2.16
N VAL A 80 2.88 0.06 1.56
CA VAL A 80 3.47 -1.13 0.96
C VAL A 80 3.32 -1.03 -0.55
N ALA A 81 4.44 -0.93 -1.23
CA ALA A 81 4.45 -0.87 -2.68
C ALA A 81 4.12 -2.26 -3.25
N VAL A 82 3.31 -2.28 -4.29
CA VAL A 82 3.04 -3.52 -5.02
C VAL A 82 3.60 -3.31 -6.42
N THR A 83 4.55 -4.14 -6.84
CA THR A 83 5.29 -3.85 -8.06
C THR A 83 5.76 -5.13 -8.73
N SER A 84 5.78 -5.12 -10.06
CA SER A 84 6.39 -6.19 -10.82
C SER A 84 7.87 -5.90 -11.10
N TYR A 85 8.36 -4.74 -10.68
CA TYR A 85 9.78 -4.43 -10.81
C TYR A 85 10.53 -5.13 -9.68
N ALA A 86 11.43 -6.02 -10.04
CA ALA A 86 12.22 -6.76 -9.05
C ALA A 86 13.70 -6.58 -9.34
N MET A 87 14.07 -5.41 -9.86
CA MET A 87 15.46 -5.13 -10.20
C MET A 87 16.24 -4.70 -8.98
N PRO A 88 17.53 -4.95 -8.95
CA PRO A 88 18.35 -4.41 -7.88
C PRO A 88 18.19 -2.89 -7.80
N GLY A 89 18.01 -2.40 -6.60
CA GLY A 89 17.80 -0.97 -6.39
C GLY A 89 16.36 -0.55 -6.28
N ASP A 90 15.43 -1.36 -6.76
CA ASP A 90 14.01 -0.99 -6.67
C ASP A 90 13.53 -0.94 -5.22
N ARG A 91 14.01 -1.89 -4.42
CA ARG A 91 13.66 -1.90 -3.01
C ARG A 91 14.15 -0.63 -2.33
N GLU A 92 15.38 -0.25 -2.61
CA GLU A 92 15.93 0.98 -2.02
C GLU A 92 15.16 2.21 -2.46
N ARG A 93 14.70 2.24 -3.71
CA ARG A 93 13.91 3.36 -4.19
C ARG A 93 12.57 3.45 -3.47
N CYS A 94 11.93 2.31 -3.23
CA CYS A 94 10.70 2.29 -2.47
C CYS A 94 10.90 2.85 -1.08
N ILE A 95 11.92 2.37 -0.39
CA ILE A 95 12.21 2.81 0.97
C ILE A 95 12.54 4.29 0.98
N ALA A 96 13.37 4.74 0.03
CA ALA A 96 13.74 6.15 -0.04
C ALA A 96 12.54 7.05 -0.31
N ALA A 97 11.53 6.55 -0.99
CA ALA A 97 10.32 7.32 -1.26
C ALA A 97 9.35 7.31 -0.08
N GLY A 98 9.64 6.54 0.96
CA GLY A 98 8.79 6.52 2.14
C GLY A 98 7.97 5.26 2.32
N CYS A 99 8.16 4.26 1.46
CA CYS A 99 7.45 3.00 1.62
C CYS A 99 8.02 2.21 2.79
N THR A 100 7.15 1.50 3.47
CA THR A 100 7.53 0.62 4.57
C THR A 100 8.12 -0.68 4.05
N GLY A 101 7.65 -1.13 2.89
CA GLY A 101 8.13 -2.34 2.28
C GLY A 101 7.49 -2.52 0.92
N TYR A 102 7.65 -3.71 0.35
CA TYR A 102 6.99 -3.95 -0.93
C TYR A 102 6.61 -5.43 -1.08
N ILE A 103 5.65 -5.67 -1.97
CA ILE A 103 5.17 -6.99 -2.34
C ILE A 103 5.32 -7.10 -3.85
N GLU A 104 5.89 -8.20 -4.30
CA GLU A 104 6.15 -8.42 -5.72
C GLU A 104 4.90 -8.97 -6.42
N LYS A 105 4.64 -8.47 -7.63
CA LYS A 105 3.62 -9.04 -8.49
C LYS A 105 4.22 -10.21 -9.24
N PRO A 106 3.39 -11.19 -9.61
CA PRO A 106 1.96 -11.28 -9.39
C PRO A 106 1.63 -11.62 -7.95
N ILE A 107 0.50 -11.14 -7.49
CA ILE A 107 0.03 -11.42 -6.14
C ILE A 107 -0.19 -12.91 -5.98
N ASP A 108 0.37 -13.48 -4.91
CA ASP A 108 0.17 -14.88 -4.58
C ASP A 108 -1.04 -14.98 -3.65
N PRO A 109 -2.16 -15.56 -4.12
CA PRO A 109 -3.35 -15.61 -3.27
C PRO A 109 -3.14 -16.34 -1.95
N ALA A 110 -2.19 -17.24 -1.88
CA ALA A 110 -1.97 -18.02 -0.67
C ALA A 110 -1.29 -17.22 0.43
N THR A 111 -0.51 -16.20 0.08
CA THR A 111 0.32 -15.49 1.06
C THR A 111 0.02 -14.00 1.15
N PHE A 112 -0.71 -13.43 0.19
CA PHE A 112 -0.83 -11.99 0.06
C PHE A 112 -1.33 -11.32 1.34
N VAL A 113 -2.44 -11.82 1.89
CA VAL A 113 -3.03 -11.14 3.05
C VAL A 113 -2.13 -11.26 4.26
N THR A 114 -1.51 -12.42 4.45
CA THR A 114 -0.56 -12.60 5.55
C THR A 114 0.61 -11.61 5.40
N ASP A 115 1.12 -11.46 4.18
CA ASP A 115 2.21 -10.53 3.94
C ASP A 115 1.80 -9.10 4.26
N VAL A 116 0.58 -8.72 3.89
CA VAL A 116 0.08 -7.40 4.20
C VAL A 116 -0.06 -7.20 5.70
N GLU A 117 -0.59 -8.20 6.39
CA GLU A 117 -0.85 -8.08 7.81
C GLU A 117 0.41 -7.94 8.63
N VAL A 118 1.51 -8.51 8.16
CA VAL A 118 2.79 -8.36 8.83
C VAL A 118 3.17 -6.88 8.93
N PHE A 119 2.94 -6.12 7.86
CA PHE A 119 3.28 -4.70 7.87
C PHE A 119 2.40 -3.90 8.81
N ILE A 120 1.16 -4.33 9.00
CA ILE A 120 0.28 -3.62 9.92
C ILE A 120 0.74 -3.80 11.35
N GLN A 121 1.23 -4.97 11.70
CA GLN A 121 1.58 -5.28 13.08
C GLN A 121 3.00 -4.91 13.46
N ALA A 122 3.91 -4.93 12.48
CA ALA A 122 5.32 -4.81 12.78
C ALA A 122 5.71 -3.53 13.53
N PRO A 123 5.22 -2.34 13.11
CA PRO A 123 5.67 -1.11 13.77
C PRO A 123 5.32 -1.05 15.24
N GLU A 124 4.25 -1.71 15.62
CA GLU A 124 3.81 -1.64 16.99
C GLU A 124 4.68 -2.42 17.94
N ARG A 125 5.36 -3.41 17.42
CA ARG A 125 6.13 -4.28 18.27
C ARG A 125 7.58 -3.91 18.37
N GLU A 126 8.07 -3.16 17.40
CA GLU A 126 9.49 -2.89 17.34
C GLU A 126 10.03 -2.09 18.49
N PRO A 127 9.36 -1.03 18.89
CA PRO A 127 9.93 -0.20 19.94
C PRO A 127 10.08 -0.89 21.29
N ARG A 128 9.49 -2.03 21.42
CA ARG A 128 9.50 -2.68 22.71
C ARG A 128 10.68 -3.59 22.95
N GLN A 129 11.54 -3.68 22.00
CA GLN A 129 12.67 -4.59 22.11
C GLN A 129 13.78 -4.05 22.96
#